data_ae1a3b2cb93430969326c1ada47db222
#
_entry.id   ae1a3b2cb93430969326c1ada47db222
#
_cell.length_a   1.000
_cell.length_b   1.000
_cell.length_c   1.000
_cell.angle_alpha   90.00
_cell.angle_beta   90.00
_cell.angle_gamma   90.00
#
_symmetry.space_group_name_H-M   'P 1'
#
loop_
_entity.id
_entity.type
_entity.pdbx_description
1 polymer ?
#
loop_
_entity_poly.entity_id
_entity_poly.type
_entity_poly.pdbx_seq_one_letter_code
_entity_poly.pdbx_strand_id
1 'polypeptide(L)'
;MAHHATAGLPPPTPWQRLTRMLDTERSTIRYIIFYAVLTGLISLSLPLGTQAVFNLVSTGAVFSSTYILVAVVVGGVLLGGILLVGQMTLVEAIEQRIFAKAAIEYAYRLPRIKPEALEGEDPRELVNRFFDILTIQKGLTKLLVDVMFAVLQILMGVIVLSFYHPIFIGFGLFTILGLIGVYMLNYQRALRTSIEESAYKYELVAWLETVAGRLDEVRGDDKEEHKTLARADELTSEYLHARNAHFRILKSYYAYGIALRTILTAGLLIAGTLFVVSRQMTLGQFVAAEVLIVMISGSIEKLMTSINTIFDVLTAVEKVAVVTDLPMDEHKNSIAFDNA
;
A
#
# COMPACT_ATOMS: atom_id res chain seq x y z
N MET A 1 17.14 4.28 -23.70
CA MET A 1 16.70 5.68 -23.50
C MET A 1 15.97 6.15 -24.74
N ALA A 2 14.68 5.86 -24.86
CA ALA A 2 13.86 6.40 -25.94
C ALA A 2 12.73 7.23 -25.34
N HIS A 3 13.00 8.50 -25.12
CA HIS A 3 12.02 9.51 -24.81
C HIS A 3 11.40 10.01 -26.12
N HIS A 4 10.21 9.57 -26.47
CA HIS A 4 9.32 10.43 -27.25
C HIS A 4 8.40 11.18 -26.29
N ALA A 5 8.96 12.29 -25.81
CA ALA A 5 8.24 13.32 -25.11
C ALA A 5 7.20 13.96 -26.04
N THR A 6 5.96 14.02 -25.60
CA THR A 6 5.09 15.17 -25.92
C THR A 6 5.88 16.40 -25.52
N ALA A 7 6.22 17.22 -26.50
CA ALA A 7 7.18 18.31 -26.38
C ALA A 7 6.91 19.16 -25.12
N GLY A 8 7.84 19.17 -24.17
CA GLY A 8 7.96 20.16 -23.12
C GLY A 8 7.43 19.84 -21.73
N LEU A 9 6.74 18.71 -21.49
CA LEU A 9 6.29 18.35 -20.15
C LEU A 9 7.19 17.24 -19.54
N PRO A 10 7.56 17.33 -18.25
CA PRO A 10 8.30 16.25 -17.59
C PRO A 10 7.47 14.95 -17.61
N PRO A 11 8.13 13.77 -17.67
CA PRO A 11 7.42 12.50 -17.66
C PRO A 11 6.54 12.38 -16.42
N PRO A 12 5.34 11.79 -16.53
CA PRO A 12 4.44 11.67 -15.41
C PRO A 12 5.07 10.84 -14.30
N THR A 13 4.89 11.28 -13.05
CA THR A 13 5.38 10.55 -11.88
C THR A 13 4.63 9.22 -11.69
N PRO A 14 5.22 8.21 -10.99
CA PRO A 14 4.54 6.93 -10.72
C PRO A 14 3.17 7.11 -10.05
N TRP A 15 3.03 8.08 -9.15
CA TRP A 15 1.74 8.45 -8.54
C TRP A 15 0.73 8.97 -9.56
N GLN A 16 1.16 9.82 -10.49
CA GLN A 16 0.27 10.33 -11.55
C GLN A 16 -0.17 9.22 -12.50
N ARG A 17 0.70 8.24 -12.77
CA ARG A 17 0.37 7.05 -13.57
C ARG A 17 -0.64 6.18 -12.85
N LEU A 18 -0.42 5.90 -11.56
CA LEU A 18 -1.34 5.13 -10.73
C LEU A 18 -2.72 5.80 -10.67
N THR A 19 -2.76 7.10 -10.42
CA THR A 19 -4.04 7.84 -10.36
C THR A 19 -4.77 7.83 -11.71
N ARG A 20 -4.09 7.97 -12.85
CA ARG A 20 -4.69 7.85 -14.18
C ARG A 20 -5.28 6.47 -14.42
N MET A 21 -4.57 5.41 -14.00
CA MET A 21 -5.07 4.04 -14.11
C MET A 21 -6.36 3.85 -13.30
N LEU A 22 -6.44 4.45 -12.12
CA LEU A 22 -7.60 4.39 -11.24
C LEU A 22 -8.73 5.37 -11.63
N ASP A 23 -8.46 6.36 -12.48
CA ASP A 23 -9.44 7.36 -12.88
C ASP A 23 -10.69 6.77 -13.55
N THR A 24 -10.54 5.68 -14.27
CA THR A 24 -11.66 4.95 -14.87
C THR A 24 -12.61 4.35 -13.81
N GLU A 25 -12.09 4.05 -12.61
CA GLU A 25 -12.79 3.42 -11.50
C GLU A 25 -13.21 4.40 -10.39
N ARG A 26 -13.21 5.72 -10.67
CA ARG A 26 -13.52 6.77 -9.68
C ARG A 26 -14.84 6.55 -8.93
N SER A 27 -15.86 5.99 -9.60
CA SER A 27 -17.14 5.71 -8.96
C SER A 27 -17.02 4.64 -7.89
N THR A 28 -16.37 3.52 -8.22
CA THR A 28 -16.14 2.41 -7.29
C THR A 28 -15.24 2.84 -6.13
N ILE A 29 -14.20 3.65 -6.41
CA ILE A 29 -13.30 4.19 -5.38
C ILE A 29 -14.05 5.09 -4.40
N ARG A 30 -15.00 5.91 -4.85
CA ARG A 30 -15.84 6.71 -3.94
C ARG A 30 -16.65 5.86 -2.98
N TYR A 31 -17.20 4.73 -3.44
CA TYR A 31 -17.89 3.79 -2.55
C TYR A 31 -16.92 3.15 -1.56
N ILE A 32 -15.72 2.76 -1.99
CA ILE A 32 -14.68 2.22 -1.09
C ILE A 32 -14.32 3.23 0.00
N ILE A 33 -14.12 4.51 -0.36
CA ILE A 33 -13.86 5.59 0.61
C ILE A 33 -15.05 5.73 1.58
N PHE A 34 -16.27 5.71 1.07
CA PHE A 34 -17.48 5.79 1.91
C PHE A 34 -17.55 4.64 2.91
N TYR A 35 -17.33 3.39 2.46
CA TYR A 35 -17.26 2.23 3.35
C TYR A 35 -16.15 2.36 4.39
N ALA A 36 -14.96 2.82 3.99
CA ALA A 36 -13.83 3.02 4.90
C ALA A 36 -14.13 4.07 5.98
N VAL A 37 -14.78 5.20 5.61
CA VAL A 37 -15.19 6.23 6.56
C VAL A 37 -16.23 5.69 7.54
N LEU A 38 -17.26 4.96 7.05
CA LEU A 38 -18.26 4.34 7.92
C LEU A 38 -17.61 3.32 8.87
N THR A 39 -16.75 2.46 8.37
CA THR A 39 -16.02 1.48 9.19
C THR A 39 -15.15 2.18 10.23
N GLY A 40 -14.46 3.26 9.85
CA GLY A 40 -13.67 4.07 10.77
C GLY A 40 -14.52 4.71 11.89
N LEU A 41 -15.68 5.27 11.57
CA LEU A 41 -16.60 5.83 12.55
C LEU A 41 -17.16 4.74 13.49
N ILE A 42 -17.57 3.60 12.92
CA ILE A 42 -18.13 2.49 13.69
C ILE A 42 -17.06 1.86 14.60
N SER A 43 -15.79 1.84 14.19
CA SER A 43 -14.69 1.33 15.01
C SER A 43 -14.52 2.10 16.32
N LEU A 44 -14.95 3.37 16.37
CA LEU A 44 -14.97 4.17 17.60
C LEU A 44 -16.01 3.70 18.63
N SER A 45 -16.96 2.84 18.24
CA SER A 45 -17.92 2.25 19.17
C SER A 45 -17.22 1.47 20.28
N LEU A 46 -16.07 0.85 19.98
CA LEU A 46 -15.29 0.09 20.96
C LEU A 46 -14.70 0.98 22.07
N PRO A 47 -13.87 2.01 21.81
CA PRO A 47 -13.34 2.87 22.87
C PRO A 47 -14.42 3.67 23.60
N LEU A 48 -15.39 4.25 22.88
CA LEU A 48 -16.46 5.02 23.49
C LEU A 48 -17.42 4.13 24.31
N GLY A 49 -17.73 2.93 23.79
CA GLY A 49 -18.52 1.95 24.52
C GLY A 49 -17.82 1.42 25.76
N THR A 50 -16.51 1.15 25.68
CA THR A 50 -15.70 0.74 26.83
C THR A 50 -15.70 1.81 27.89
N GLN A 51 -15.55 3.09 27.54
CA GLN A 51 -15.68 4.22 28.47
C GLN A 51 -17.04 4.23 29.18
N ALA A 52 -18.11 4.09 28.43
CA ALA A 52 -19.46 4.14 28.97
C ALA A 52 -19.75 2.94 29.88
N VAL A 53 -19.35 1.73 29.49
CA VAL A 53 -19.45 0.53 30.34
C VAL A 53 -18.63 0.72 31.61
N PHE A 54 -17.40 1.19 31.50
CA PHE A 54 -16.54 1.38 32.65
C PHE A 54 -17.12 2.41 33.65
N ASN A 55 -17.64 3.53 33.13
CA ASN A 55 -18.29 4.53 33.97
C ASN A 55 -19.53 3.98 34.70
N LEU A 56 -20.34 3.14 34.06
CA LEU A 56 -21.50 2.50 34.70
C LEU A 56 -21.07 1.49 35.77
N VAL A 57 -20.12 0.63 35.47
CA VAL A 57 -19.65 -0.41 36.42
C VAL A 57 -18.93 0.21 37.62
N SER A 58 -18.19 1.31 37.42
CA SER A 58 -17.48 2.02 38.53
C SER A 58 -18.41 2.61 39.57
N THR A 59 -19.71 2.76 39.31
CA THR A 59 -20.72 3.15 40.28
C THR A 59 -21.13 2.04 41.24
N GLY A 60 -20.61 0.80 41.02
CA GLY A 60 -20.87 -0.35 41.89
C GLY A 60 -22.18 -1.09 41.60
N ALA A 61 -22.92 -0.70 40.57
CA ALA A 61 -24.18 -1.34 40.18
C ALA A 61 -24.20 -1.74 38.71
N VAL A 62 -24.66 -2.96 38.41
CA VAL A 62 -24.90 -3.42 37.05
C VAL A 62 -26.38 -3.24 36.72
N PHE A 63 -26.67 -2.31 35.83
CA PHE A 63 -28.04 -2.01 35.38
C PHE A 63 -28.35 -2.71 34.06
N SER A 64 -29.65 -2.87 33.74
CA SER A 64 -30.10 -3.36 32.43
C SER A 64 -29.49 -2.55 31.25
N SER A 65 -29.23 -1.25 31.45
CA SER A 65 -28.57 -0.39 30.49
C SER A 65 -27.15 -0.84 30.13
N THR A 66 -26.42 -1.51 31.01
CA THR A 66 -25.09 -2.07 30.75
C THR A 66 -25.14 -3.14 29.66
N TYR A 67 -26.13 -4.03 29.73
CA TYR A 67 -26.30 -5.08 28.71
C TYR A 67 -26.68 -4.52 27.33
N ILE A 68 -27.54 -3.49 27.32
CA ILE A 68 -27.91 -2.79 26.07
C ILE A 68 -26.66 -2.13 25.46
N LEU A 69 -25.85 -1.47 26.28
CA LEU A 69 -24.64 -0.81 25.83
C LEU A 69 -23.60 -1.82 25.27
N VAL A 70 -23.41 -2.95 25.96
CA VAL A 70 -22.55 -4.05 25.44
C VAL A 70 -23.08 -4.57 24.11
N ALA A 71 -24.41 -4.77 23.98
CA ALA A 71 -25.00 -5.20 22.73
C ALA A 71 -24.79 -4.20 21.58
N VAL A 72 -24.85 -2.89 21.86
CA VAL A 72 -24.54 -1.82 20.88
C VAL A 72 -23.08 -1.89 20.44
N VAL A 73 -22.15 -2.06 21.37
CA VAL A 73 -20.70 -2.18 21.04
C VAL A 73 -20.45 -3.42 20.19
N VAL A 74 -20.99 -4.57 20.60
CA VAL A 74 -20.83 -5.84 19.84
C VAL A 74 -21.47 -5.72 18.46
N GLY A 75 -22.67 -5.10 18.37
CA GLY A 75 -23.33 -4.79 17.11
C GLY A 75 -22.49 -3.88 16.22
N GLY A 76 -21.82 -2.87 16.80
CA GLY A 76 -20.89 -2.00 16.08
C GLY A 76 -19.70 -2.78 15.51
N VAL A 77 -19.07 -3.65 16.30
CA VAL A 77 -17.96 -4.49 15.83
C VAL A 77 -18.42 -5.40 14.66
N LEU A 78 -19.57 -6.03 14.80
CA LEU A 78 -20.14 -6.88 13.73
C LEU A 78 -20.42 -6.08 12.45
N LEU A 79 -21.07 -4.92 12.58
CA LEU A 79 -21.37 -4.04 11.45
C LEU A 79 -20.10 -3.55 10.75
N GLY A 80 -19.08 -3.17 11.52
CA GLY A 80 -17.77 -2.80 10.99
C GLY A 80 -17.12 -3.93 10.18
N GLY A 81 -17.24 -5.18 10.66
CA GLY A 81 -16.77 -6.36 9.92
C GLY A 81 -17.53 -6.58 8.61
N ILE A 82 -18.85 -6.43 8.61
CA ILE A 82 -19.68 -6.55 7.39
C ILE A 82 -19.29 -5.47 6.36
N LEU A 83 -19.10 -4.23 6.81
CA LEU A 83 -18.68 -3.14 5.92
C LEU A 83 -17.29 -3.38 5.34
N LEU A 84 -16.36 -3.93 6.12
CA LEU A 84 -15.03 -4.31 5.64
C LEU A 84 -15.10 -5.36 4.53
N VAL A 85 -15.94 -6.40 4.70
CA VAL A 85 -16.15 -7.42 3.65
C VAL A 85 -16.74 -6.77 2.39
N GLY A 86 -17.70 -5.85 2.54
CA GLY A 86 -18.25 -5.08 1.42
C GLY A 86 -17.17 -4.25 0.70
N GLN A 87 -16.29 -3.60 1.45
CA GLN A 87 -15.16 -2.86 0.90
C GLN A 87 -14.20 -3.78 0.12
N MET A 88 -13.83 -4.94 0.67
CA MET A 88 -12.99 -5.93 0.01
C MET A 88 -13.60 -6.41 -1.31
N THR A 89 -14.91 -6.64 -1.35
CA THR A 89 -15.63 -7.05 -2.57
C THR A 89 -15.54 -5.99 -3.68
N LEU A 90 -15.64 -4.71 -3.31
CA LEU A 90 -15.49 -3.62 -4.28
C LEU A 90 -14.05 -3.50 -4.80
N VAL A 91 -13.06 -3.72 -3.94
CA VAL A 91 -11.64 -3.71 -4.35
C VAL A 91 -11.35 -4.85 -5.29
N GLU A 92 -11.82 -6.07 -4.99
CA GLU A 92 -11.69 -7.24 -5.88
C GLU A 92 -12.28 -6.95 -7.28
N ALA A 93 -13.43 -6.29 -7.35
CA ALA A 93 -14.02 -5.92 -8.63
C ALA A 93 -13.15 -4.94 -9.43
N ILE A 94 -12.45 -4.00 -8.76
CA ILE A 94 -11.47 -3.11 -9.41
C ILE A 94 -10.27 -3.92 -9.93
N GLU A 95 -9.74 -4.82 -9.12
CA GLU A 95 -8.59 -5.66 -9.46
C GLU A 95 -8.85 -6.49 -10.71
N GLN A 96 -10.02 -7.14 -10.77
CA GLN A 96 -10.43 -7.92 -11.95
C GLN A 96 -10.55 -7.06 -13.21
N ARG A 97 -11.11 -5.86 -13.12
CA ARG A 97 -11.22 -4.93 -14.25
C ARG A 97 -9.87 -4.42 -14.73
N ILE A 98 -8.97 -4.10 -13.79
CA ILE A 98 -7.60 -3.65 -14.13
C ILE A 98 -6.87 -4.76 -14.88
N PHE A 99 -6.95 -6.01 -14.39
CA PHE A 99 -6.32 -7.14 -15.05
C PHE A 99 -6.87 -7.37 -16.46
N ALA A 100 -8.19 -7.45 -16.60
CA ALA A 100 -8.84 -7.66 -17.89
C ALA A 100 -8.49 -6.54 -18.89
N LYS A 101 -8.54 -5.27 -18.45
CA LYS A 101 -8.16 -4.13 -19.27
C LYS A 101 -6.70 -4.20 -19.71
N ALA A 102 -5.79 -4.49 -18.77
CA ALA A 102 -4.37 -4.59 -19.07
C ALA A 102 -4.08 -5.75 -20.04
N ALA A 103 -4.71 -6.93 -19.87
CA ALA A 103 -4.53 -8.06 -20.75
C ALA A 103 -4.95 -7.73 -22.19
N ILE A 104 -6.12 -7.08 -22.36
CA ILE A 104 -6.60 -6.68 -23.70
C ILE A 104 -5.69 -5.58 -24.27
N GLU A 105 -5.26 -4.61 -23.46
CA GLU A 105 -4.37 -3.53 -23.90
C GLU A 105 -3.01 -4.07 -24.37
N TYR A 106 -2.41 -5.03 -23.65
CA TYR A 106 -1.17 -5.66 -24.04
C TYR A 106 -1.35 -6.46 -25.35
N ALA A 107 -2.39 -7.29 -25.46
CA ALA A 107 -2.70 -8.03 -26.67
C ALA A 107 -2.92 -7.10 -27.89
N TYR A 108 -3.52 -5.92 -27.68
CA TYR A 108 -3.74 -4.94 -28.72
C TYR A 108 -2.45 -4.20 -29.12
N ARG A 109 -1.63 -3.80 -28.13
CA ARG A 109 -0.43 -2.95 -28.35
C ARG A 109 0.76 -3.72 -28.88
N LEU A 110 1.07 -4.91 -28.33
CA LEU A 110 2.29 -5.66 -28.67
C LEU A 110 2.50 -5.82 -30.16
N PRO A 111 1.51 -6.27 -30.99
CA PRO A 111 1.71 -6.43 -32.41
C PRO A 111 1.74 -5.10 -33.20
N ARG A 112 1.48 -3.97 -32.55
CA ARG A 112 1.41 -2.63 -33.15
C ARG A 112 2.54 -1.70 -32.71
N ILE A 113 3.42 -2.14 -31.83
CA ILE A 113 4.60 -1.36 -31.44
C ILE A 113 5.48 -1.16 -32.69
N LYS A 114 5.96 0.07 -32.89
CA LYS A 114 6.88 0.39 -33.99
C LYS A 114 8.17 -0.40 -33.87
N PRO A 115 8.68 -1.04 -34.95
CA PRO A 115 9.93 -1.79 -34.89
C PRO A 115 11.12 -0.98 -34.39
N GLU A 116 11.17 0.32 -34.73
CA GLU A 116 12.23 1.24 -34.30
C GLU A 116 12.24 1.46 -32.77
N ALA A 117 11.08 1.34 -32.14
CA ALA A 117 10.97 1.43 -30.68
C ALA A 117 11.36 0.15 -29.94
N LEU A 118 11.55 -0.94 -30.67
CA LEU A 118 12.01 -2.24 -30.16
C LEU A 118 13.52 -2.45 -30.37
N GLU A 119 14.22 -1.50 -31.04
CA GLU A 119 15.68 -1.63 -31.26
C GLU A 119 16.41 -1.71 -29.91
N GLY A 120 17.02 -2.89 -29.65
CA GLY A 120 17.76 -3.18 -28.42
C GLY A 120 16.94 -3.70 -27.24
N GLU A 121 15.62 -3.88 -27.39
CA GLU A 121 14.72 -4.49 -26.40
C GLU A 121 14.26 -5.87 -26.86
N ASP A 122 14.32 -6.88 -26.00
CA ASP A 122 13.73 -8.19 -26.31
C ASP A 122 12.19 -8.11 -26.14
N PRO A 123 11.40 -8.44 -27.18
CA PRO A 123 9.94 -8.46 -27.07
C PRO A 123 9.41 -9.37 -25.96
N ARG A 124 10.16 -10.41 -25.59
CA ARG A 124 9.80 -11.30 -24.47
C ARG A 124 9.85 -10.58 -23.13
N GLU A 125 10.85 -9.71 -22.93
CA GLU A 125 10.97 -8.91 -21.74
C GLU A 125 9.78 -7.96 -21.56
N LEU A 126 9.24 -7.41 -22.66
CA LEU A 126 8.04 -6.58 -22.60
C LEU A 126 6.81 -7.38 -22.13
N VAL A 127 6.69 -8.65 -22.53
CA VAL A 127 5.62 -9.53 -22.06
C VAL A 127 5.77 -9.82 -20.57
N ASN A 128 6.98 -10.03 -20.09
CA ASN A 128 7.24 -10.28 -18.67
C ASN A 128 6.79 -9.13 -17.77
N ARG A 129 6.83 -7.89 -18.27
CA ARG A 129 6.32 -6.71 -17.53
C ARG A 129 4.80 -6.78 -17.29
N PHE A 130 4.07 -7.65 -18.00
CA PHE A 130 2.67 -7.92 -17.70
C PHE A 130 2.47 -8.51 -16.30
N PHE A 131 3.44 -9.28 -15.78
CA PHE A 131 3.34 -9.81 -14.41
C PHE A 131 3.35 -8.72 -13.32
N ASP A 132 3.82 -7.52 -13.63
CA ASP A 132 3.71 -6.38 -12.71
C ASP A 132 2.26 -5.93 -12.49
N ILE A 133 1.33 -6.26 -13.39
CA ILE A 133 -0.11 -6.07 -13.16
C ILE A 133 -0.59 -6.85 -11.93
N LEU A 134 -0.06 -8.06 -11.70
CA LEU A 134 -0.39 -8.84 -10.50
C LEU A 134 0.14 -8.18 -9.21
N THR A 135 1.29 -7.51 -9.30
CA THR A 135 1.82 -6.71 -8.19
C THR A 135 0.92 -5.51 -7.89
N ILE A 136 0.44 -4.82 -8.93
CA ILE A 136 -0.52 -3.73 -8.79
C ILE A 136 -1.82 -4.23 -8.16
N GLN A 137 -2.40 -5.34 -8.65
CA GLN A 137 -3.61 -5.92 -8.08
C GLN A 137 -3.47 -6.19 -6.57
N LYS A 138 -2.51 -7.03 -6.18
CA LYS A 138 -2.26 -7.35 -4.76
C LYS A 138 -1.99 -6.12 -3.91
N GLY A 139 -1.34 -5.12 -4.50
CA GLY A 139 -1.04 -3.86 -3.83
C GLY A 139 -2.28 -2.98 -3.64
N LEU A 140 -3.23 -3.01 -4.58
CA LEU A 140 -4.46 -2.23 -4.48
C LEU A 140 -5.31 -2.62 -3.27
N THR A 141 -5.49 -3.91 -2.99
CA THR A 141 -6.14 -4.36 -1.75
C THR A 141 -5.48 -3.70 -0.54
N LYS A 142 -4.14 -3.76 -0.46
CA LYS A 142 -3.40 -3.18 0.66
C LYS A 142 -3.55 -1.66 0.75
N LEU A 143 -3.53 -0.96 -0.37
CA LEU A 143 -3.69 0.50 -0.43
C LEU A 143 -5.12 0.94 -0.09
N LEU A 144 -6.13 0.34 -0.74
CA LEU A 144 -7.52 0.78 -0.66
C LEU A 144 -8.26 0.24 0.58
N VAL A 145 -7.78 -0.85 1.20
CA VAL A 145 -8.36 -1.38 2.43
C VAL A 145 -7.48 -1.00 3.62
N ASP A 146 -6.26 -1.53 3.68
CA ASP A 146 -5.43 -1.45 4.87
C ASP A 146 -4.91 -0.04 5.15
N VAL A 147 -4.28 0.59 4.15
CA VAL A 147 -3.68 1.93 4.32
C VAL A 147 -4.76 2.97 4.52
N MET A 148 -5.84 2.93 3.73
CA MET A 148 -6.95 3.87 3.86
C MET A 148 -7.62 3.75 5.23
N PHE A 149 -7.92 2.53 5.69
CA PHE A 149 -8.49 2.30 7.01
C PHE A 149 -7.56 2.79 8.12
N ALA A 150 -6.24 2.50 8.03
CA ALA A 150 -5.27 2.94 9.03
C ALA A 150 -5.17 4.47 9.12
N VAL A 151 -5.15 5.17 7.98
CA VAL A 151 -5.16 6.64 7.95
C VAL A 151 -6.42 7.20 8.59
N LEU A 152 -7.59 6.69 8.22
CA LEU A 152 -8.87 7.14 8.78
C LEU A 152 -8.95 6.84 10.28
N GLN A 153 -8.50 5.68 10.72
CA GLN A 153 -8.49 5.30 12.13
C GLN A 153 -7.57 6.18 12.97
N ILE A 154 -6.39 6.55 12.46
CA ILE A 154 -5.50 7.50 13.12
C ILE A 154 -6.19 8.87 13.23
N LEU A 155 -6.75 9.39 12.14
CA LEU A 155 -7.43 10.69 12.14
C LEU A 155 -8.60 10.71 13.11
N MET A 156 -9.49 9.72 13.05
CA MET A 156 -10.64 9.63 13.96
C MET A 156 -10.20 9.43 15.41
N GLY A 157 -9.21 8.55 15.66
CA GLY A 157 -8.68 8.31 16.99
C GLY A 157 -8.06 9.56 17.61
N VAL A 158 -7.28 10.33 16.83
CA VAL A 158 -6.69 11.61 17.28
C VAL A 158 -7.78 12.64 17.58
N ILE A 159 -8.82 12.75 16.74
CA ILE A 159 -9.95 13.66 16.98
C ILE A 159 -10.63 13.31 18.29
N VAL A 160 -10.99 12.04 18.51
CA VAL A 160 -11.69 11.63 19.76
C VAL A 160 -10.78 11.83 20.98
N LEU A 161 -9.50 11.47 20.87
CA LEU A 161 -8.54 11.66 21.95
C LEU A 161 -8.41 13.14 22.36
N SER A 162 -8.48 14.06 21.38
CA SER A 162 -8.41 15.51 21.60
C SER A 162 -9.57 16.07 22.42
N PHE A 163 -10.73 15.38 22.44
CA PHE A 163 -11.86 15.80 23.30
C PHE A 163 -11.68 15.45 24.77
N TYR A 164 -10.76 14.55 25.13
CA TYR A 164 -10.54 14.16 26.52
C TYR A 164 -9.69 15.17 27.28
N HIS A 165 -8.63 15.70 26.65
CA HIS A 165 -7.80 16.74 27.24
C HIS A 165 -7.01 17.51 26.16
N PRO A 166 -6.85 18.85 26.28
CA PRO A 166 -6.19 19.68 25.27
C PRO A 166 -4.75 19.25 24.91
N ILE A 167 -4.02 18.65 25.84
CA ILE A 167 -2.66 18.15 25.59
C ILE A 167 -2.63 17.06 24.49
N PHE A 168 -3.70 16.31 24.36
CA PHE A 168 -3.79 15.26 23.32
C PHE A 168 -3.92 15.81 21.91
N ILE A 169 -4.28 17.09 21.75
CA ILE A 169 -4.16 17.80 20.47
C ILE A 169 -2.68 17.83 20.03
N GLY A 170 -1.78 18.13 20.96
CA GLY A 170 -0.34 18.12 20.72
C GLY A 170 0.17 16.72 20.34
N PHE A 171 -0.30 15.67 21.03
CA PHE A 171 0.04 14.28 20.70
C PHE A 171 -0.48 13.89 19.30
N GLY A 172 -1.70 14.27 18.95
CA GLY A 172 -2.28 14.03 17.65
C GLY A 172 -1.51 14.73 16.53
N LEU A 173 -1.20 16.02 16.71
CA LEU A 173 -0.39 16.78 15.77
C LEU A 173 1.01 16.19 15.62
N PHE A 174 1.67 15.81 16.71
CA PHE A 174 2.95 15.13 16.70
C PHE A 174 2.89 13.81 15.92
N THR A 175 1.83 13.02 16.10
CA THR A 175 1.63 11.75 15.37
C THR A 175 1.51 11.98 13.87
N ILE A 176 0.63 12.91 13.45
CA ILE A 176 0.37 13.20 12.05
C ILE A 176 1.62 13.78 11.37
N LEU A 177 2.25 14.78 11.98
CA LEU A 177 3.47 15.40 11.44
C LEU A 177 4.64 14.42 11.44
N GLY A 178 4.76 13.56 12.46
CA GLY A 178 5.76 12.49 12.51
C GLY A 178 5.62 11.50 11.37
N LEU A 179 4.39 11.03 11.09
CA LEU A 179 4.12 10.11 9.98
C LEU A 179 4.42 10.76 8.61
N ILE A 180 3.96 12.00 8.41
CA ILE A 180 4.24 12.74 7.15
C ILE A 180 5.74 12.95 7.00
N GLY A 181 6.43 13.38 8.06
CA GLY A 181 7.86 13.62 8.04
C GLY A 181 8.66 12.36 7.70
N VAL A 182 8.36 11.24 8.35
CA VAL A 182 9.01 9.95 8.07
C VAL A 182 8.82 9.53 6.62
N TYR A 183 7.58 9.65 6.10
CA TYR A 183 7.29 9.31 4.72
C TYR A 183 8.07 10.20 3.74
N MET A 184 8.03 11.52 3.91
CA MET A 184 8.64 12.47 2.98
C MET A 184 10.16 12.41 2.97
N LEU A 185 10.80 12.22 4.14
CA LEU A 185 12.26 12.20 4.27
C LEU A 185 12.92 11.06 3.47
N ASN A 186 12.27 9.92 3.38
CA ASN A 186 12.84 8.73 2.75
C ASN A 186 12.21 8.37 1.41
N TYR A 187 11.12 9.06 0.99
CA TYR A 187 10.33 8.70 -0.18
C TYR A 187 11.18 8.53 -1.46
N GLN A 188 11.98 9.53 -1.80
CA GLN A 188 12.75 9.49 -3.05
C GLN A 188 13.82 8.39 -3.06
N ARG A 189 14.44 8.15 -1.91
CA ARG A 189 15.46 7.09 -1.77
C ARG A 189 14.78 5.71 -1.86
N ALA A 190 13.65 5.53 -1.19
CA ALA A 190 12.91 4.29 -1.19
C ALA A 190 12.38 3.94 -2.59
N LEU A 191 11.80 4.90 -3.31
CA LEU A 191 11.32 4.71 -4.68
C LEU A 191 12.48 4.36 -5.62
N ARG A 192 13.60 5.10 -5.55
CA ARG A 192 14.78 4.84 -6.38
C ARG A 192 15.32 3.42 -6.16
N THR A 193 15.52 3.02 -4.91
CA THR A 193 16.05 1.68 -4.59
C THR A 193 15.08 0.56 -4.93
N SER A 194 13.75 0.79 -4.88
CA SER A 194 12.75 -0.17 -5.33
C SER A 194 12.80 -0.37 -6.85
N ILE A 195 12.94 0.71 -7.62
CA ILE A 195 13.10 0.64 -9.08
C ILE A 195 14.41 -0.07 -9.46
N GLU A 196 15.49 0.23 -8.76
CA GLU A 196 16.83 -0.37 -8.98
C GLU A 196 16.80 -1.88 -8.67
N GLU A 197 16.24 -2.30 -7.54
CA GLU A 197 16.01 -3.70 -7.19
C GLU A 197 15.21 -4.43 -8.28
N SER A 198 14.13 -3.80 -8.75
CA SER A 198 13.30 -4.36 -9.82
C SER A 198 14.06 -4.50 -11.14
N ALA A 199 15.00 -3.59 -11.47
CA ALA A 199 15.81 -3.69 -12.68
C ALA A 199 16.69 -4.95 -12.66
N TYR A 200 17.44 -5.17 -11.58
CA TYR A 200 18.30 -6.37 -11.44
C TYR A 200 17.48 -7.69 -11.42
N LYS A 201 16.29 -7.66 -10.85
CA LYS A 201 15.36 -8.80 -10.93
C LYS A 201 15.04 -9.17 -12.39
N TYR A 202 14.75 -8.17 -13.22
CA TYR A 202 14.45 -8.41 -14.65
C TYR A 202 15.68 -8.83 -15.44
N GLU A 203 16.86 -8.31 -15.16
CA GLU A 203 18.11 -8.78 -15.80
C GLU A 203 18.37 -10.26 -15.51
N LEU A 204 18.17 -10.71 -14.28
CA LEU A 204 18.31 -12.11 -13.92
C LEU A 204 17.28 -12.98 -14.68
N VAL A 205 16.01 -12.53 -14.77
CA VAL A 205 14.97 -13.26 -15.52
C VAL A 205 15.32 -13.35 -17.00
N ALA A 206 15.73 -12.25 -17.62
CA ALA A 206 16.13 -12.21 -19.03
C ALA A 206 17.33 -13.15 -19.31
N TRP A 207 18.29 -13.23 -18.38
CA TRP A 207 19.36 -14.21 -18.47
C TRP A 207 18.85 -15.65 -18.43
N LEU A 208 17.98 -15.97 -17.50
CA LEU A 208 17.38 -17.32 -17.38
C LEU A 208 16.57 -17.70 -18.63
N GLU A 209 15.85 -16.76 -19.23
CA GLU A 209 15.15 -16.95 -20.51
C GLU A 209 16.13 -17.20 -21.66
N THR A 210 17.24 -16.48 -21.69
CA THR A 210 18.30 -16.72 -22.67
C THR A 210 18.87 -18.13 -22.55
N VAL A 211 19.10 -18.59 -21.32
CA VAL A 211 19.54 -19.97 -21.04
C VAL A 211 18.49 -20.98 -21.48
N ALA A 212 17.21 -20.73 -21.16
CA ALA A 212 16.10 -21.60 -21.58
C ALA A 212 15.96 -21.71 -23.12
N GLY A 213 16.29 -20.64 -23.85
CA GLY A 213 16.33 -20.64 -25.32
C GLY A 213 17.50 -21.40 -25.93
N ARG A 214 18.53 -21.73 -25.14
CA ARG A 214 19.76 -22.42 -25.60
C ARG A 214 20.05 -23.69 -24.81
N LEU A 215 19.02 -24.42 -24.37
CA LEU A 215 19.17 -25.61 -23.53
C LEU A 215 20.02 -26.68 -24.17
N ASP A 216 19.90 -26.88 -25.49
CA ASP A 216 20.66 -27.92 -26.24
C ASP A 216 22.14 -27.58 -26.35
N GLU A 217 22.50 -26.29 -26.38
CA GLU A 217 23.89 -25.81 -26.39
C GLU A 217 24.55 -25.94 -25.02
N VAL A 218 23.81 -25.64 -23.97
CA VAL A 218 24.31 -25.69 -22.57
C VAL A 218 24.40 -27.14 -22.08
N ARG A 219 23.43 -27.99 -22.50
CA ARG A 219 23.35 -29.39 -22.09
C ARG A 219 24.46 -30.22 -22.76
N GLY A 220 25.42 -30.65 -21.98
CA GLY A 220 26.51 -31.51 -22.42
C GLY A 220 27.84 -30.80 -22.69
N ASP A 221 27.93 -29.51 -22.47
CA ASP A 221 29.22 -28.77 -22.41
C ASP A 221 29.46 -28.21 -21.01
N ASP A 222 30.34 -28.87 -20.25
CA ASP A 222 30.70 -28.49 -18.88
C ASP A 222 31.21 -27.03 -18.79
N LYS A 223 31.82 -26.50 -19.85
CA LYS A 223 32.31 -25.11 -19.87
C LYS A 223 31.16 -24.10 -19.99
N GLU A 224 30.20 -24.39 -20.84
CA GLU A 224 29.02 -23.54 -21.02
C GLU A 224 28.11 -23.60 -19.78
N GLU A 225 28.01 -24.76 -19.12
CA GLU A 225 27.31 -24.89 -17.85
C GLU A 225 27.97 -24.05 -16.76
N HIS A 226 29.30 -24.11 -16.62
CA HIS A 226 30.03 -23.30 -15.65
C HIS A 226 29.91 -21.79 -15.91
N LYS A 227 29.96 -21.34 -17.16
CA LYS A 227 29.74 -19.93 -17.52
C LYS A 227 28.33 -19.47 -17.21
N THR A 228 27.35 -20.33 -17.48
CA THR A 228 25.94 -20.07 -17.19
C THR A 228 25.70 -19.86 -15.71
N LEU A 229 26.25 -20.74 -14.88
CA LEU A 229 26.18 -20.64 -13.42
C LEU A 229 26.93 -19.40 -12.89
N ALA A 230 28.14 -19.13 -13.41
CA ALA A 230 28.90 -17.96 -12.97
C ALA A 230 28.18 -16.63 -13.26
N ARG A 231 27.53 -16.53 -14.44
CA ARG A 231 26.74 -15.33 -14.78
C ARG A 231 25.48 -15.22 -13.95
N ALA A 232 24.80 -16.32 -13.67
CA ALA A 232 23.63 -16.35 -12.78
C ALA A 232 24.01 -15.95 -11.34
N ASP A 233 25.17 -16.38 -10.84
CA ASP A 233 25.69 -16.00 -9.52
C ASP A 233 25.99 -14.50 -9.45
N GLU A 234 26.66 -13.94 -10.46
CA GLU A 234 26.93 -12.51 -10.57
C GLU A 234 25.65 -11.68 -10.51
N LEU A 235 24.67 -11.98 -11.39
CA LEU A 235 23.37 -11.27 -11.45
C LEU A 235 22.56 -11.43 -10.14
N THR A 236 22.63 -12.61 -9.53
CA THR A 236 22.00 -12.85 -8.21
C THR A 236 22.66 -11.99 -7.14
N SER A 237 23.99 -11.88 -7.15
CA SER A 237 24.73 -11.03 -6.20
C SER A 237 24.35 -9.55 -6.36
N GLU A 238 24.25 -9.05 -7.59
CA GLU A 238 23.80 -7.67 -7.87
C GLU A 238 22.36 -7.43 -7.38
N TYR A 239 21.44 -8.36 -7.66
CA TYR A 239 20.07 -8.29 -7.13
C TYR A 239 20.03 -8.25 -5.60
N LEU A 240 20.77 -9.15 -4.93
CA LEU A 240 20.83 -9.20 -3.47
C LEU A 240 21.43 -7.93 -2.88
N HIS A 241 22.43 -7.31 -3.55
CA HIS A 241 22.97 -6.04 -3.12
C HIS A 241 21.93 -4.92 -3.18
N ALA A 242 21.20 -4.79 -4.29
CA ALA A 242 20.11 -3.83 -4.46
C ALA A 242 18.98 -4.09 -3.48
N ARG A 243 18.58 -5.35 -3.28
CA ARG A 243 17.58 -5.78 -2.28
C ARG A 243 17.96 -5.36 -0.87
N ASN A 244 19.21 -5.58 -0.47
CA ASN A 244 19.71 -5.17 0.83
C ASN A 244 19.73 -3.65 1.00
N ALA A 245 20.06 -2.90 -0.05
CA ALA A 245 20.02 -1.44 -0.04
C ALA A 245 18.58 -0.93 0.16
N HIS A 246 17.61 -1.48 -0.56
CA HIS A 246 16.19 -1.16 -0.39
C HIS A 246 15.68 -1.54 1.00
N PHE A 247 15.96 -2.75 1.47
CA PHE A 247 15.54 -3.23 2.79
C PHE A 247 16.08 -2.38 3.94
N ARG A 248 17.30 -1.82 3.81
CA ARG A 248 17.85 -0.89 4.81
C ARG A 248 16.98 0.35 4.99
N ILE A 249 16.40 0.85 3.90
CA ILE A 249 15.49 2.00 3.95
C ILE A 249 14.15 1.58 4.58
N LEU A 250 13.58 0.44 4.19
CA LEU A 250 12.36 -0.09 4.80
C LEU A 250 12.54 -0.30 6.31
N LYS A 251 13.69 -0.83 6.73
CA LYS A 251 14.02 -0.99 8.15
C LYS A 251 14.00 0.34 8.90
N SER A 252 14.41 1.44 8.28
CA SER A 252 14.33 2.77 8.90
C SER A 252 12.87 3.20 9.12
N TYR A 253 11.96 2.95 8.19
CA TYR A 253 10.54 3.21 8.38
C TYR A 253 9.97 2.43 9.56
N TYR A 254 10.29 1.13 9.68
CA TYR A 254 9.86 0.33 10.82
C TYR A 254 10.39 0.86 12.15
N ALA A 255 11.67 1.24 12.19
CA ALA A 255 12.29 1.81 13.39
C ALA A 255 11.61 3.11 13.83
N TYR A 256 11.31 4.01 12.88
CA TYR A 256 10.57 5.24 13.16
C TYR A 256 9.14 4.97 13.63
N GLY A 257 8.44 4.00 13.01
CA GLY A 257 7.11 3.59 13.44
C GLY A 257 7.10 3.06 14.88
N ILE A 258 8.07 2.22 15.22
CA ILE A 258 8.24 1.71 16.60
C ILE A 258 8.53 2.85 17.58
N ALA A 259 9.44 3.76 17.24
CA ALA A 259 9.76 4.91 18.10
C ALA A 259 8.53 5.80 18.33
N LEU A 260 7.81 6.15 17.25
CA LEU A 260 6.59 6.96 17.35
C LEU A 260 5.54 6.32 18.24
N ARG A 261 5.24 5.03 18.03
CA ARG A 261 4.30 4.25 18.83
C ARG A 261 4.71 4.18 20.30
N THR A 262 5.99 3.96 20.57
CA THR A 262 6.53 3.92 21.95
C THR A 262 6.36 5.27 22.65
N ILE A 263 6.67 6.38 21.97
CA ILE A 263 6.50 7.73 22.52
C ILE A 263 5.02 8.03 22.82
N LEU A 264 4.12 7.64 21.91
CA LEU A 264 2.69 7.84 22.11
C LEU A 264 2.17 7.05 23.32
N THR A 265 2.52 5.76 23.41
CA THR A 265 2.10 4.90 24.52
C THR A 265 2.65 5.41 25.86
N ALA A 266 3.95 5.71 25.93
CA ALA A 266 4.57 6.23 27.14
C ALA A 266 3.99 7.60 27.54
N GLY A 267 3.81 8.49 26.56
CA GLY A 267 3.24 9.82 26.78
C GLY A 267 1.81 9.76 27.33
N LEU A 268 0.96 8.88 26.79
CA LEU A 268 -0.39 8.71 27.31
C LEU A 268 -0.39 8.11 28.71
N LEU A 269 0.38 7.04 28.96
CA LEU A 269 0.46 6.45 30.29
C LEU A 269 0.89 7.46 31.35
N ILE A 270 1.91 8.26 31.06
CA ILE A 270 2.40 9.28 31.99
C ILE A 270 1.37 10.40 32.14
N ALA A 271 0.97 11.06 31.07
CA ALA A 271 0.07 12.19 31.09
C ALA A 271 -1.33 11.80 31.59
N GLY A 272 -1.88 10.68 31.07
CA GLY A 272 -3.18 10.18 31.46
C GLY A 272 -3.27 9.82 32.94
N THR A 273 -2.24 9.16 33.48
CA THR A 273 -2.17 8.87 34.92
C THR A 273 -2.16 10.14 35.75
N LEU A 274 -1.34 11.15 35.35
CA LEU A 274 -1.30 12.46 36.05
C LEU A 274 -2.66 13.16 35.98
N PHE A 275 -3.38 13.13 34.85
CA PHE A 275 -4.69 13.77 34.72
C PHE A 275 -5.78 13.05 35.52
N VAL A 276 -5.72 11.73 35.66
CA VAL A 276 -6.63 11.00 36.55
C VAL A 276 -6.39 11.36 38.02
N VAL A 277 -5.12 11.34 38.45
CA VAL A 277 -4.75 11.68 39.81
C VAL A 277 -5.12 13.14 40.15
N SER A 278 -4.91 14.08 39.24
CA SER A 278 -5.28 15.49 39.37
C SER A 278 -6.77 15.79 39.13
N ARG A 279 -7.60 14.75 38.89
CA ARG A 279 -9.04 14.85 38.64
C ARG A 279 -9.43 15.68 37.42
N GLN A 280 -8.53 15.82 36.46
CA GLN A 280 -8.80 16.47 35.17
C GLN A 280 -9.41 15.51 34.16
N MET A 281 -9.35 14.21 34.45
CA MET A 281 -9.84 13.13 33.57
C MET A 281 -10.46 12.03 34.43
N THR A 282 -11.58 11.49 33.99
CA THR A 282 -12.19 10.33 34.66
C THR A 282 -11.42 9.03 34.34
N LEU A 283 -11.55 8.04 35.21
CA LEU A 283 -10.93 6.75 35.00
C LEU A 283 -11.47 6.05 33.71
N GLY A 284 -12.78 6.22 33.42
CA GLY A 284 -13.37 5.73 32.16
C GLY A 284 -12.81 6.41 30.91
N GLN A 285 -12.56 7.71 30.97
CA GLN A 285 -11.88 8.44 29.88
C GLN A 285 -10.44 7.96 29.70
N PHE A 286 -9.72 7.68 30.77
CA PHE A 286 -8.36 7.14 30.70
C PHE A 286 -8.34 5.76 30.01
N VAL A 287 -9.24 4.85 30.42
CA VAL A 287 -9.34 3.53 29.79
C VAL A 287 -9.69 3.64 28.30
N ALA A 288 -10.61 4.54 27.94
CA ALA A 288 -10.94 4.76 26.54
C ALA A 288 -9.77 5.36 25.73
N ALA A 289 -9.00 6.27 26.34
CA ALA A 289 -7.79 6.82 25.74
C ALA A 289 -6.73 5.74 25.51
N GLU A 290 -6.57 4.78 26.43
CA GLU A 290 -5.70 3.63 26.25
C GLU A 290 -6.14 2.77 25.05
N VAL A 291 -7.44 2.46 24.93
CA VAL A 291 -7.97 1.71 23.78
C VAL A 291 -7.72 2.48 22.49
N LEU A 292 -7.93 3.80 22.46
CA LEU A 292 -7.66 4.64 21.29
C LEU A 292 -6.18 4.63 20.91
N ILE A 293 -5.25 4.71 21.86
CA ILE A 293 -3.81 4.67 21.58
C ILE A 293 -3.38 3.29 21.05
N VAL A 294 -3.95 2.21 21.58
CA VAL A 294 -3.71 0.86 21.05
C VAL A 294 -4.17 0.76 19.59
N MET A 295 -5.36 1.30 19.27
CA MET A 295 -5.88 1.34 17.91
C MET A 295 -5.01 2.21 16.98
N ILE A 296 -4.62 3.41 17.42
CA ILE A 296 -3.71 4.30 16.66
C ILE A 296 -2.35 3.61 16.45
N SER A 297 -1.80 2.98 17.48
CA SER A 297 -0.52 2.25 17.41
C SER A 297 -0.58 1.10 16.40
N GLY A 298 -1.65 0.32 16.39
CA GLY A 298 -1.88 -0.74 15.40
C GLY A 298 -2.00 -0.18 13.98
N SER A 299 -2.64 0.99 13.82
CA SER A 299 -2.74 1.66 12.52
C SER A 299 -1.39 2.21 12.05
N ILE A 300 -0.56 2.75 12.94
CA ILE A 300 0.83 3.15 12.62
C ILE A 300 1.63 1.94 12.14
N GLU A 301 1.54 0.80 12.85
CA GLU A 301 2.20 -0.43 12.46
C GLU A 301 1.74 -0.91 11.08
N LYS A 302 0.43 -0.89 10.83
CA LYS A 302 -0.16 -1.24 9.53
C LYS A 302 0.35 -0.33 8.40
N LEU A 303 0.47 0.98 8.63
CA LEU A 303 1.07 1.91 7.67
C LEU A 303 2.53 1.56 7.39
N MET A 304 3.33 1.34 8.42
CA MET A 304 4.77 1.02 8.26
C MET A 304 4.98 -0.30 7.52
N THR A 305 4.19 -1.33 7.82
CA THR A 305 4.27 -2.63 7.11
C THR A 305 3.77 -2.57 5.68
N SER A 306 2.92 -1.60 5.35
CA SER A 306 2.40 -1.40 3.99
C SER A 306 3.34 -0.60 3.09
N ILE A 307 4.36 0.06 3.65
CA ILE A 307 5.28 0.93 2.89
C ILE A 307 5.97 0.17 1.75
N ASN A 308 6.46 -1.05 1.99
CA ASN A 308 7.05 -1.87 0.93
C ASN A 308 6.07 -2.05 -0.24
N THR A 309 4.83 -2.42 0.06
CA THR A 309 3.80 -2.62 -0.98
C THR A 309 3.50 -1.34 -1.76
N ILE A 310 3.55 -0.16 -1.10
CA ILE A 310 3.38 1.14 -1.78
C ILE A 310 4.47 1.31 -2.84
N PHE A 311 5.73 1.07 -2.49
CA PHE A 311 6.84 1.20 -3.45
C PHE A 311 6.81 0.13 -4.52
N ASP A 312 6.45 -1.12 -4.18
CA ASP A 312 6.25 -2.20 -5.16
C ASP A 312 5.20 -1.82 -6.21
N VAL A 313 4.04 -1.26 -5.79
CA VAL A 313 2.99 -0.79 -6.70
C VAL A 313 3.49 0.36 -7.58
N LEU A 314 4.17 1.36 -7.00
CA LEU A 314 4.68 2.49 -7.77
C LEU A 314 5.73 2.05 -8.80
N THR A 315 6.60 1.11 -8.43
CA THR A 315 7.59 0.52 -9.34
C THR A 315 6.90 -0.32 -10.43
N ALA A 316 5.91 -1.13 -10.08
CA ALA A 316 5.13 -1.93 -11.02
C ALA A 316 4.40 -1.06 -12.06
N VAL A 317 3.77 0.03 -11.60
CA VAL A 317 3.11 0.99 -12.51
C VAL A 317 4.11 1.61 -13.48
N GLU A 318 5.32 1.93 -13.02
CA GLU A 318 6.39 2.46 -13.90
C GLU A 318 6.85 1.43 -14.93
N LYS A 319 6.97 0.15 -14.53
CA LYS A 319 7.35 -0.95 -15.44
C LYS A 319 6.27 -1.24 -16.49
N VAL A 320 5.00 -1.25 -16.09
CA VAL A 320 3.87 -1.39 -17.03
C VAL A 320 3.82 -0.22 -18.01
N ALA A 321 4.11 0.99 -17.54
CA ALA A 321 4.12 2.20 -18.35
C ALA A 321 5.17 2.15 -19.49
N VAL A 322 6.28 1.46 -19.30
CA VAL A 322 7.27 1.27 -20.38
C VAL A 322 6.60 0.66 -21.63
N VAL A 323 5.72 -0.31 -21.46
CA VAL A 323 5.01 -0.96 -22.60
C VAL A 323 3.88 -0.06 -23.12
N THR A 324 3.11 0.56 -22.22
CA THR A 324 1.95 1.36 -22.63
C THR A 324 2.34 2.74 -23.21
N ASP A 325 3.54 3.22 -22.98
CA ASP A 325 4.05 4.48 -23.52
C ASP A 325 4.79 4.30 -24.88
N LEU A 326 5.07 3.06 -25.31
CA LEU A 326 5.73 2.82 -26.61
C LEU A 326 4.86 3.32 -27.77
N PRO A 327 5.47 3.96 -28.79
CA PRO A 327 4.74 4.45 -29.95
C PRO A 327 4.22 3.28 -30.81
N MET A 328 2.96 3.40 -31.23
CA MET A 328 2.29 2.42 -32.07
C MET A 328 2.33 2.84 -33.55
N ASP A 329 2.27 1.87 -34.45
CA ASP A 329 2.10 2.08 -35.87
C ASP A 329 0.64 2.44 -36.18
N GLU A 330 0.40 3.65 -36.67
CA GLU A 330 -0.94 4.17 -36.98
C GLU A 330 -1.59 3.46 -38.19
N HIS A 331 -0.79 2.87 -39.10
CA HIS A 331 -1.30 2.20 -40.31
C HIS A 331 -2.02 0.89 -40.05
N LYS A 332 -1.92 0.30 -38.83
CA LYS A 332 -2.63 -0.93 -38.42
C LYS A 332 -3.92 -0.67 -37.64
N ASN A 333 -4.40 0.56 -37.61
CA ASN A 333 -5.59 0.94 -36.82
C ASN A 333 -6.95 0.51 -37.43
N SER A 334 -6.98 -0.24 -38.54
CA SER A 334 -8.24 -0.66 -39.20
C SER A 334 -8.63 -2.11 -38.88
N ILE A 335 -8.66 -2.52 -37.62
CA ILE A 335 -9.50 -3.64 -37.24
C ILE A 335 -10.75 -3.03 -36.60
N ALA A 336 -11.79 -2.82 -37.44
CA ALA A 336 -13.13 -2.68 -36.94
C ALA A 336 -13.47 -3.93 -36.10
N PHE A 337 -13.85 -3.75 -34.85
CA PHE A 337 -14.54 -4.78 -34.11
C PHE A 337 -15.90 -4.95 -34.80
N ASP A 338 -15.96 -5.84 -35.79
CA ASP A 338 -17.24 -6.33 -36.26
C ASP A 338 -17.89 -7.11 -35.12
N ASN A 339 -19.07 -6.64 -34.78
CA ASN A 339 -19.93 -7.13 -33.73
C ASN A 339 -20.05 -8.66 -33.77
N ALA A 340 -19.60 -9.34 -32.72
CA ALA A 340 -20.01 -10.69 -32.36
C ALA A 340 -20.51 -10.68 -30.89
#